data_4ce98b124413f11644f241eb4d893528
#
_entry.id   4ce98b124413f11644f241eb4d893528
#
_cell.length_a   1.000
_cell.length_b   1.000
_cell.length_c   1.000
_cell.angle_alpha   90.00
_cell.angle_beta   90.00
_cell.angle_gamma   90.00
#
_symmetry.space_group_name_H-M   'P 1'
#
loop_
_entity.id
_entity.type
_entity.pdbx_description
1 polymer ?
#
loop_
_entity_poly.entity_id
_entity_poly.type
_entity_poly.pdbx_seq_one_letter_code
_entity_poly.pdbx_strand_id
1 'polypeptide(L)'
;MSLPTINPQQKRRAAAKAALLRLTLGAMLAAMSVVIGMFCKSFLNFGEGLWRVTFENLPIILAGIFLGPITGGMVGVVSDLVSYLLSPQTYPPNLVVTLGACMVGVVSGLMARFAVRERGVKQIILSASAAHIVGSMIIKPIGLFQFYQWAVLVRIPLYLLIAPLEILLLCLLWKQKSFRKLFEKI
;
A
#
# COMPACT_ATOMS: atom_id res chain seq x y z
N MET A 1 -37.37 21.62 19.10
CA MET A 1 -35.90 21.77 19.21
C MET A 1 -35.31 21.65 17.80
N SER A 2 -35.09 22.79 17.10
CA SER A 2 -34.66 22.84 15.71
C SER A 2 -33.17 22.49 15.63
N LEU A 3 -32.85 21.43 14.87
CA LEU A 3 -31.46 21.06 14.58
C LEU A 3 -30.75 22.23 13.91
N PRO A 4 -29.51 22.55 14.29
CA PRO A 4 -28.76 23.65 13.70
C PRO A 4 -28.49 23.33 12.21
N THR A 5 -29.07 24.14 11.32
CA THR A 5 -28.82 24.06 9.88
C THR A 5 -27.38 24.49 9.59
N ILE A 6 -26.52 23.52 9.29
CA ILE A 6 -25.13 23.77 8.93
C ILE A 6 -25.09 24.55 7.61
N ASN A 7 -24.51 25.75 7.63
CA ASN A 7 -24.36 26.61 6.47
C ASN A 7 -23.65 25.86 5.30
N PRO A 8 -24.20 25.90 4.07
CA PRO A 8 -23.61 25.20 2.90
C PRO A 8 -22.14 25.53 2.66
N GLN A 9 -21.71 26.75 2.96
CA GLN A 9 -20.30 27.16 2.85
C GLN A 9 -19.41 26.45 3.90
N GLN A 10 -19.88 26.26 5.13
CA GLN A 10 -19.14 25.53 6.15
C GLN A 10 -18.98 24.05 5.78
N LYS A 11 -20.03 23.44 5.20
CA LYS A 11 -20.00 22.06 4.71
C LYS A 11 -18.97 21.89 3.57
N ARG A 12 -18.92 22.83 2.62
CA ARG A 12 -17.92 22.83 1.53
C ARG A 12 -16.49 22.97 2.07
N ARG A 13 -16.25 23.89 3.02
CA ARG A 13 -14.93 24.09 3.64
C ARG A 13 -14.47 22.84 4.43
N ALA A 14 -15.36 22.19 5.15
CA ALA A 14 -15.04 20.97 5.85
C ALA A 14 -14.68 19.82 4.90
N ALA A 15 -15.44 19.65 3.81
CA ALA A 15 -15.16 18.66 2.78
C ALA A 15 -13.82 18.91 2.08
N ALA A 16 -13.50 20.19 1.74
CA ALA A 16 -12.23 20.56 1.15
C ALA A 16 -11.04 20.28 2.09
N LYS A 17 -11.16 20.59 3.38
CA LYS A 17 -10.13 20.27 4.39
C LYS A 17 -9.91 18.76 4.51
N ALA A 18 -10.97 17.95 4.52
CA ALA A 18 -10.86 16.49 4.58
C ALA A 18 -10.19 15.93 3.31
N ALA A 19 -10.54 16.46 2.13
CA ALA A 19 -9.92 16.06 0.87
C ALA A 19 -8.43 16.42 0.84
N LEU A 20 -8.06 17.62 1.28
CA LEU A 20 -6.67 18.07 1.37
C LEU A 20 -5.87 17.17 2.34
N LEU A 21 -6.43 16.86 3.50
CA LEU A 21 -5.77 15.98 4.47
C LEU A 21 -5.52 14.58 3.88
N ARG A 22 -6.50 14.00 3.20
CA ARG A 22 -6.35 12.71 2.52
C ARG A 22 -5.28 12.75 1.43
N LEU A 23 -5.23 13.82 0.64
CA LEU A 23 -4.23 14.01 -0.40
C LEU A 23 -2.82 14.11 0.20
N THR A 24 -2.66 14.94 1.24
CA THR A 24 -1.37 15.11 1.93
C THR A 24 -0.88 13.81 2.55
N LEU A 25 -1.75 13.08 3.25
CA LEU A 25 -1.39 11.79 3.84
C LEU A 25 -1.08 10.73 2.78
N GLY A 26 -1.83 10.73 1.67
CA GLY A 26 -1.53 9.87 0.52
C GLY A 26 -0.15 10.15 -0.07
N ALA A 27 0.19 11.42 -0.27
CA ALA A 27 1.50 11.84 -0.76
C ALA A 27 2.64 11.45 0.21
N MET A 28 2.44 11.62 1.51
CA MET A 28 3.42 11.21 2.52
C MET A 28 3.63 9.69 2.53
N LEU A 29 2.55 8.91 2.42
CA LEU A 29 2.62 7.45 2.35
C LEU A 29 3.30 6.97 1.06
N ALA A 30 3.05 7.65 -0.07
CA ALA A 30 3.74 7.37 -1.32
C ALA A 30 5.25 7.64 -1.20
N ALA A 31 5.64 8.80 -0.67
CA ALA A 31 7.04 9.14 -0.44
C ALA A 31 7.73 8.13 0.49
N MET A 32 7.05 7.72 1.58
CA MET A 32 7.57 6.71 2.50
C MET A 32 7.74 5.35 1.83
N SER A 33 6.80 4.93 0.98
CA SER A 33 6.90 3.70 0.19
C SER A 33 8.12 3.74 -0.76
N VAL A 34 8.35 4.86 -1.44
CA VAL A 34 9.50 5.06 -2.32
C VAL A 34 10.81 4.95 -1.55
N VAL A 35 10.94 5.66 -0.42
CA VAL A 35 12.15 5.63 0.42
C VAL A 35 12.44 4.21 0.92
N ILE A 36 11.43 3.52 1.46
CA ILE A 36 11.56 2.13 1.91
C ILE A 36 11.97 1.23 0.73
N GLY A 37 11.32 1.39 -0.43
CA GLY A 37 11.62 0.63 -1.64
C GLY A 37 13.06 0.83 -2.11
N MET A 38 13.55 2.07 -2.12
CA MET A 38 14.94 2.38 -2.48
C MET A 38 15.94 1.75 -1.49
N PHE A 39 15.68 1.88 -0.19
CA PHE A 39 16.50 1.25 0.83
C PHE A 39 16.57 -0.26 0.66
N CYS A 40 15.42 -0.92 0.48
CA CYS A 40 15.37 -2.36 0.25
C CYS A 40 16.10 -2.77 -1.04
N LYS A 41 16.00 -1.97 -2.10
CA LYS A 41 16.74 -2.21 -3.36
C LYS A 41 18.25 -2.13 -3.18
N SER A 42 18.73 -1.19 -2.38
CA SER A 42 20.16 -0.97 -2.17
C SER A 42 20.80 -1.99 -1.24
N PHE A 43 20.07 -2.43 -0.20
CA PHE A 43 20.64 -3.26 0.87
C PHE A 43 20.10 -4.70 0.93
N LEU A 44 18.91 -4.95 0.40
CA LEU A 44 18.19 -6.23 0.53
C LEU A 44 17.92 -6.87 -0.84
N ASN A 45 18.76 -6.59 -1.82
CA ASN A 45 18.65 -7.11 -3.17
C ASN A 45 19.82 -8.04 -3.47
N PHE A 46 19.54 -9.32 -3.65
CA PHE A 46 20.53 -10.35 -3.92
C PHE A 46 20.20 -11.05 -5.25
N GLY A 47 21.22 -11.48 -6.00
CA GLY A 47 21.03 -12.25 -7.23
C GLY A 47 20.30 -11.46 -8.33
N GLU A 48 20.80 -10.28 -8.68
CA GLU A 48 20.27 -9.45 -9.79
C GLU A 48 18.76 -9.20 -9.77
N GLY A 49 18.19 -9.07 -8.56
CA GLY A 49 16.76 -8.77 -8.37
C GLY A 49 15.86 -10.00 -8.22
N LEU A 50 16.38 -11.21 -8.29
CA LEU A 50 15.59 -12.42 -8.02
C LEU A 50 15.18 -12.54 -6.54
N TRP A 51 16.13 -12.35 -5.64
CA TRP A 51 15.97 -12.39 -4.19
C TRP A 51 15.89 -10.98 -3.64
N ARG A 52 14.70 -10.39 -3.70
CA ARG A 52 14.49 -9.03 -3.20
C ARG A 52 13.50 -9.02 -2.06
N VAL A 53 13.99 -8.73 -0.86
CA VAL A 53 13.15 -8.44 0.30
C VAL A 53 12.68 -6.98 0.20
N THR A 54 11.39 -6.74 0.24
CA THR A 54 10.83 -5.39 0.11
C THR A 54 9.68 -5.18 1.09
N PHE A 55 9.71 -4.04 1.77
CA PHE A 55 8.65 -3.56 2.67
C PHE A 55 7.90 -2.36 2.07
N GLU A 56 8.06 -2.11 0.78
CA GLU A 56 7.45 -0.99 0.06
C GLU A 56 5.91 -1.05 0.04
N ASN A 57 5.32 -2.24 0.21
CA ASN A 57 3.88 -2.41 0.21
C ASN A 57 3.23 -1.92 1.51
N LEU A 58 3.96 -1.82 2.62
CA LEU A 58 3.45 -1.43 3.93
C LEU A 58 2.72 -0.07 3.91
N PRO A 59 3.31 1.05 3.40
CA PRO A 59 2.59 2.32 3.28
C PRO A 59 1.44 2.27 2.28
N ILE A 60 1.54 1.46 1.21
CA ILE A 60 0.48 1.30 0.21
C ILE A 60 -0.75 0.63 0.83
N ILE A 61 -0.53 -0.43 1.62
CA ILE A 61 -1.60 -1.11 2.38
C ILE A 61 -2.25 -0.17 3.39
N LEU A 62 -1.45 0.62 4.12
CA LEU A 62 -1.98 1.63 5.03
C LEU A 62 -2.85 2.66 4.31
N ALA A 63 -2.40 3.16 3.16
CA ALA A 63 -3.18 4.08 2.34
C ALA A 63 -4.52 3.44 1.93
N GLY A 64 -4.52 2.18 1.49
CA GLY A 64 -5.73 1.45 1.13
C GLY A 64 -6.71 1.33 2.31
N ILE A 65 -6.24 0.86 3.45
CA ILE A 65 -7.09 0.62 4.64
C ILE A 65 -7.70 1.92 5.17
N PHE A 66 -6.92 3.00 5.28
CA PHE A 66 -7.34 4.21 5.97
C PHE A 66 -7.88 5.31 5.06
N LEU A 67 -7.30 5.50 3.87
CA LEU A 67 -7.72 6.53 2.92
C LEU A 67 -8.71 5.99 1.87
N GLY A 68 -8.83 4.67 1.78
CA GLY A 68 -9.75 3.97 0.89
C GLY A 68 -9.09 3.40 -0.37
N PRO A 69 -9.83 2.55 -1.13
CA PRO A 69 -9.26 1.77 -2.21
C PRO A 69 -8.71 2.62 -3.36
N ILE A 70 -9.39 3.69 -3.74
CA ILE A 70 -8.94 4.57 -4.83
C ILE A 70 -7.62 5.26 -4.46
N THR A 71 -7.57 5.88 -3.28
CA THR A 71 -6.35 6.55 -2.80
C THR A 71 -5.21 5.56 -2.61
N GLY A 72 -5.49 4.37 -2.06
CA GLY A 72 -4.50 3.29 -1.92
C GLY A 72 -3.94 2.84 -3.27
N GLY A 73 -4.79 2.66 -4.28
CA GLY A 73 -4.37 2.34 -5.64
C GLY A 73 -3.49 3.42 -6.26
N MET A 74 -3.88 4.69 -6.12
CA MET A 74 -3.09 5.84 -6.60
C MET A 74 -1.71 5.90 -5.91
N VAL A 75 -1.65 5.70 -4.60
CA VAL A 75 -0.39 5.62 -3.85
C VAL A 75 0.48 4.49 -4.39
N GLY A 76 -0.09 3.32 -4.67
CA GLY A 76 0.63 2.19 -5.27
C GLY A 76 1.24 2.52 -6.63
N VAL A 77 0.45 3.12 -7.54
CA VAL A 77 0.92 3.53 -8.87
C VAL A 77 2.04 4.57 -8.76
N VAL A 78 1.82 5.64 -8.00
CA VAL A 78 2.80 6.72 -7.85
C VAL A 78 4.09 6.20 -7.21
N SER A 79 3.99 5.37 -6.18
CA SER A 79 5.16 4.78 -5.52
C SER A 79 5.98 3.91 -6.46
N ASP A 80 5.34 3.08 -7.28
CA ASP A 80 6.03 2.20 -8.23
C ASP A 80 6.73 3.01 -9.33
N LEU A 81 6.03 3.97 -9.94
CA LEU A 81 6.59 4.82 -11.00
C LEU A 81 7.75 5.68 -10.49
N VAL A 82 7.60 6.35 -9.34
CA VAL A 82 8.66 7.17 -8.77
C VAL A 82 9.85 6.31 -8.34
N SER A 83 9.60 5.16 -7.72
CA SER A 83 10.65 4.19 -7.38
C SER A 83 11.42 3.71 -8.59
N TYR A 84 10.75 3.55 -9.74
CA TYR A 84 11.38 3.18 -10.99
C TYR A 84 12.29 4.31 -11.51
N LEU A 85 11.81 5.55 -11.50
CA LEU A 85 12.58 6.71 -11.99
C LEU A 85 13.83 7.00 -11.15
N LEU A 86 13.71 6.84 -9.83
CA LEU A 86 14.80 7.14 -8.89
C LEU A 86 15.83 6.01 -8.75
N SER A 87 15.43 4.79 -9.02
CA SER A 87 16.28 3.61 -8.86
C SER A 87 16.02 2.65 -10.02
N PRO A 88 16.79 2.73 -11.10
CA PRO A 88 16.62 1.87 -12.27
C PRO A 88 16.58 0.39 -11.88
N GLN A 89 15.61 -0.31 -12.40
CA GLN A 89 15.46 -1.75 -12.21
C GLN A 89 16.32 -2.50 -13.22
N THR A 90 16.55 -3.77 -12.96
CA THR A 90 17.20 -4.70 -13.91
C THR A 90 16.32 -4.97 -15.14
N TYR A 91 15.05 -4.55 -15.11
CA TYR A 91 14.09 -4.70 -16.20
C TYR A 91 13.43 -3.35 -16.54
N PRO A 92 12.95 -3.16 -17.79
CA PRO A 92 12.25 -1.94 -18.20
C PRO A 92 10.92 -1.75 -17.47
N PRO A 93 10.32 -0.52 -17.53
CA PRO A 93 9.01 -0.25 -16.91
C PRO A 93 7.97 -1.26 -17.38
N ASN A 94 7.29 -1.87 -16.43
CA ASN A 94 6.29 -2.89 -16.71
C ASN A 94 4.93 -2.52 -16.12
N LEU A 95 3.97 -2.24 -16.99
CA LEU A 95 2.60 -1.89 -16.60
C LEU A 95 1.95 -2.92 -15.69
N VAL A 96 2.25 -4.22 -15.87
CA VAL A 96 1.66 -5.29 -15.05
C VAL A 96 2.20 -5.23 -13.62
N VAL A 97 3.49 -4.89 -13.43
CA VAL A 97 4.08 -4.70 -12.09
C VAL A 97 3.47 -3.49 -11.41
N THR A 98 3.32 -2.36 -12.13
CA THR A 98 2.65 -1.16 -11.62
C THR A 98 1.18 -1.46 -11.27
N LEU A 99 0.50 -2.25 -12.09
CA LEU A 99 -0.87 -2.71 -11.81
C LEU A 99 -0.91 -3.59 -10.55
N GLY A 100 0.10 -4.41 -10.33
CA GLY A 100 0.28 -5.16 -9.10
C GLY A 100 0.39 -4.27 -7.87
N ALA A 101 1.18 -3.18 -7.94
CA ALA A 101 1.29 -2.19 -6.86
C ALA A 101 -0.04 -1.44 -6.64
N CYS A 102 -0.74 -1.08 -7.71
CA CYS A 102 -2.09 -0.52 -7.65
C CYS A 102 -3.05 -1.45 -6.91
N MET A 103 -3.06 -2.73 -7.28
CA MET A 103 -3.96 -3.73 -6.71
C MET A 103 -3.67 -4.02 -5.24
N VAL A 104 -2.42 -3.92 -4.79
CA VAL A 104 -2.11 -3.96 -3.34
C VAL A 104 -2.92 -2.91 -2.58
N GLY A 105 -2.93 -1.66 -3.05
CA GLY A 105 -3.67 -0.57 -2.43
C GLY A 105 -5.19 -0.70 -2.57
N VAL A 106 -5.67 -1.10 -3.75
CA VAL A 106 -7.12 -1.26 -4.00
C VAL A 106 -7.69 -2.40 -3.18
N VAL A 107 -7.06 -3.57 -3.21
CA VAL A 107 -7.54 -4.78 -2.51
C VAL A 107 -7.51 -4.57 -1.01
N SER A 108 -6.44 -3.98 -0.46
CA SER A 108 -6.39 -3.67 0.98
C SER A 108 -7.53 -2.75 1.41
N GLY A 109 -7.84 -1.73 0.60
CA GLY A 109 -8.95 -0.81 0.86
C GLY A 109 -10.34 -1.42 0.70
N LEU A 110 -10.54 -2.27 -0.31
CA LEU A 110 -11.80 -3.00 -0.50
C LEU A 110 -12.05 -3.97 0.64
N MET A 111 -11.05 -4.76 1.01
CA MET A 111 -11.16 -5.71 2.12
C MET A 111 -11.45 -5.00 3.44
N ALA A 112 -10.77 -3.88 3.71
CA ALA A 112 -11.04 -3.08 4.90
C ALA A 112 -12.46 -2.51 4.94
N ARG A 113 -13.05 -2.22 3.78
CA ARG A 113 -14.38 -1.60 3.68
C ARG A 113 -15.53 -2.61 3.69
N PHE A 114 -15.34 -3.76 3.04
CA PHE A 114 -16.41 -4.73 2.80
C PHE A 114 -16.32 -5.99 3.65
N ALA A 115 -15.10 -6.50 3.92
CA ALA A 115 -14.95 -7.78 4.61
C ALA A 115 -14.93 -7.64 6.14
N VAL A 116 -14.36 -6.56 6.67
CA VAL A 116 -14.23 -6.37 8.12
C VAL A 116 -14.67 -4.96 8.51
N ARG A 117 -15.89 -4.87 9.04
CA ARG A 117 -16.53 -3.61 9.42
C ARG A 117 -15.91 -2.98 10.68
N GLU A 118 -15.32 -3.79 11.54
CA GLU A 118 -14.71 -3.34 12.79
C GLU A 118 -13.25 -2.93 12.57
N ARG A 119 -12.92 -1.68 12.87
CA ARG A 119 -11.55 -1.19 12.83
C ARG A 119 -10.72 -1.87 13.92
N GLY A 120 -9.79 -2.71 13.53
CA GLY A 120 -8.97 -3.46 14.48
C GLY A 120 -7.87 -4.28 13.82
N VAL A 121 -7.14 -5.02 14.65
CA VAL A 121 -6.05 -5.90 14.19
C VAL A 121 -6.53 -6.92 13.17
N LYS A 122 -7.73 -7.48 13.34
CA LYS A 122 -8.34 -8.44 12.39
C LYS A 122 -8.53 -7.84 10.99
N GLN A 123 -8.97 -6.57 10.91
CA GLN A 123 -9.13 -5.86 9.65
C GLN A 123 -7.78 -5.71 8.95
N ILE A 124 -6.73 -5.33 9.69
CA ILE A 124 -5.38 -5.17 9.14
C ILE A 124 -4.85 -6.49 8.60
N ILE A 125 -4.95 -7.57 9.38
CA ILE A 125 -4.47 -8.89 8.96
C ILE A 125 -5.16 -9.35 7.68
N LEU A 126 -6.49 -9.31 7.62
CA LEU A 126 -7.26 -9.76 6.45
C LEU A 126 -6.98 -8.89 5.22
N SER A 127 -6.96 -7.57 5.39
CA SER A 127 -6.73 -6.65 4.29
C SER A 127 -5.31 -6.76 3.72
N ALA A 128 -4.31 -6.85 4.58
CA ALA A 128 -2.92 -7.00 4.17
C ALA A 128 -2.67 -8.36 3.53
N SER A 129 -3.20 -9.45 4.10
CA SER A 129 -3.08 -10.79 3.51
C SER A 129 -3.69 -10.86 2.11
N ALA A 130 -4.90 -10.36 1.93
CA ALA A 130 -5.55 -10.32 0.61
C ALA A 130 -4.77 -9.47 -0.40
N ALA A 131 -4.25 -8.31 0.03
CA ALA A 131 -3.46 -7.43 -0.81
C ALA A 131 -2.16 -8.10 -1.27
N HIS A 132 -1.47 -8.82 -0.38
CA HIS A 132 -0.26 -9.57 -0.72
C HIS A 132 -0.55 -10.72 -1.68
N ILE A 133 -1.61 -11.50 -1.44
CA ILE A 133 -1.98 -12.60 -2.32
C ILE A 133 -2.26 -12.09 -3.73
N VAL A 134 -3.13 -11.11 -3.89
CA VAL A 134 -3.54 -10.61 -5.20
C VAL A 134 -2.43 -9.82 -5.88
N GLY A 135 -1.91 -8.80 -5.20
CA GLY A 135 -0.96 -7.86 -5.81
C GLY A 135 0.45 -8.43 -5.92
N SER A 136 0.96 -9.01 -4.83
CA SER A 136 2.37 -9.41 -4.76
C SER A 136 2.65 -10.84 -5.21
N MET A 137 1.74 -11.78 -4.92
CA MET A 137 1.95 -13.21 -5.25
C MET A 137 1.37 -13.60 -6.60
N ILE A 138 0.35 -12.89 -7.10
CA ILE A 138 -0.28 -13.22 -8.39
C ILE A 138 0.16 -12.22 -9.45
N ILE A 139 -0.19 -10.94 -9.32
CA ILE A 139 -0.04 -9.98 -10.43
C ILE A 139 1.42 -9.62 -10.69
N LYS A 140 2.21 -9.27 -9.66
CA LYS A 140 3.62 -8.90 -9.85
C LYS A 140 4.46 -10.03 -10.48
N PRO A 141 4.35 -11.32 -10.08
CA PRO A 141 5.05 -12.40 -10.76
C PRO A 141 4.65 -12.59 -12.22
N ILE A 142 3.37 -12.43 -12.56
CA ILE A 142 2.91 -12.51 -13.96
C ILE A 142 3.63 -11.43 -14.79
N GLY A 143 3.71 -10.20 -14.31
CA GLY A 143 4.42 -9.12 -14.99
C GLY A 143 5.91 -9.37 -15.14
N LEU A 144 6.53 -10.04 -14.19
CA LEU A 144 7.97 -10.31 -14.19
C LEU A 144 8.33 -11.58 -14.94
N PHE A 145 7.36 -12.46 -15.24
CA PHE A 145 7.61 -13.73 -15.91
C PHE A 145 8.31 -13.58 -17.27
N GLN A 146 7.99 -12.53 -18.03
CA GLN A 146 8.63 -12.24 -19.31
C GLN A 146 10.14 -11.91 -19.20
N PHE A 147 10.62 -11.50 -18.01
CA PHE A 147 12.05 -11.16 -17.81
C PHE A 147 12.82 -12.27 -17.10
N TYR A 148 12.19 -12.93 -16.13
CA TYR A 148 12.83 -13.92 -15.27
C TYR A 148 12.34 -15.35 -15.53
N GLN A 149 11.34 -15.54 -16.40
CA GLN A 149 10.75 -16.85 -16.71
C GLN A 149 10.41 -17.63 -15.44
N TRP A 150 10.76 -18.90 -15.37
CA TRP A 150 10.48 -19.75 -14.21
C TRP A 150 11.20 -19.34 -12.93
N ALA A 151 12.27 -18.59 -13.03
CA ALA A 151 13.00 -18.08 -11.85
C ALA A 151 12.13 -17.11 -11.02
N VAL A 152 11.10 -16.49 -11.59
CA VAL A 152 10.17 -15.65 -10.85
C VAL A 152 9.39 -16.41 -9.76
N LEU A 153 9.24 -17.74 -9.90
CA LEU A 153 8.53 -18.56 -8.91
C LEU A 153 9.24 -18.59 -7.54
N VAL A 154 10.55 -18.34 -7.52
CA VAL A 154 11.32 -18.19 -6.27
C VAL A 154 10.82 -17.01 -5.42
N ARG A 155 10.19 -16.01 -6.03
CA ARG A 155 9.62 -14.86 -5.32
C ARG A 155 8.37 -15.21 -4.52
N ILE A 156 7.61 -16.23 -4.90
CA ILE A 156 6.39 -16.63 -4.19
C ILE A 156 6.69 -17.05 -2.74
N PRO A 157 7.60 -18.03 -2.48
CA PRO A 157 7.96 -18.39 -1.11
C PRO A 157 8.62 -17.22 -0.35
N LEU A 158 9.36 -16.36 -1.05
CA LEU A 158 9.93 -15.15 -0.43
C LEU A 158 8.83 -14.21 0.06
N TYR A 159 7.79 -13.95 -0.73
CA TYR A 159 6.64 -13.16 -0.30
C TYR A 159 5.85 -13.83 0.82
N LEU A 160 5.80 -15.15 0.86
CA LEU A 160 5.16 -15.90 1.96
C LEU A 160 5.88 -15.64 3.29
N LEU A 161 7.19 -15.38 3.26
CA LEU A 161 7.98 -15.01 4.43
C LEU A 161 7.86 -13.52 4.77
N ILE A 162 7.83 -12.64 3.76
CA ILE A 162 7.80 -11.18 3.94
C ILE A 162 6.42 -10.71 4.41
N ALA A 163 5.34 -11.26 3.86
CA ALA A 163 3.98 -10.83 4.18
C ALA A 163 3.64 -10.91 5.69
N PRO A 164 3.96 -11.98 6.43
CA PRO A 164 3.76 -12.01 7.87
C PRO A 164 4.53 -10.91 8.62
N LEU A 165 5.76 -10.60 8.19
CA LEU A 165 6.57 -9.53 8.79
C LEU A 165 5.94 -8.16 8.55
N GLU A 166 5.48 -7.87 7.33
CA GLU A 166 4.77 -6.62 7.03
C GLU A 166 3.46 -6.51 7.82
N ILE A 167 2.70 -7.61 7.93
CA ILE A 167 1.47 -7.66 8.73
C ILE A 167 1.77 -7.41 10.21
N LEU A 168 2.83 -8.01 10.75
CA LEU A 168 3.27 -7.79 12.12
C LEU A 168 3.59 -6.31 12.36
N LEU A 169 4.37 -5.70 11.47
CA LEU A 169 4.71 -4.27 11.55
C LEU A 169 3.45 -3.38 11.50
N LEU A 170 2.49 -3.69 10.62
CA LEU A 170 1.20 -2.98 10.56
C LEU A 170 0.42 -3.11 11.87
N CYS A 171 0.38 -4.30 12.46
CA CYS A 171 -0.29 -4.54 13.74
C CYS A 171 0.40 -3.79 14.90
N LEU A 172 1.74 -3.71 14.90
CA LEU A 172 2.50 -2.95 15.89
C LEU A 172 2.24 -1.44 15.76
N LEU A 173 2.21 -0.91 14.52
CA LEU A 173 1.84 0.48 14.25
C LEU A 173 0.42 0.79 14.75
N TRP A 174 -0.53 -0.12 14.55
CA TRP A 174 -1.90 0.07 15.03
C TRP A 174 -2.03 0.11 16.54
N LYS A 175 -1.15 -0.59 17.28
CA LYS A 175 -1.12 -0.55 18.75
C LYS A 175 -0.69 0.82 19.29
N GLN A 176 0.00 1.65 18.51
CA GLN A 176 0.40 2.99 18.94
C GLN A 176 -0.80 3.94 18.96
N LYS A 177 -1.10 4.49 20.12
CA LYS A 177 -2.24 5.41 20.36
C LYS A 177 -2.21 6.64 19.44
N SER A 178 -1.02 7.19 19.19
CA SER A 178 -0.83 8.38 18.33
C SER A 178 -1.19 8.09 16.88
N PHE A 179 -0.78 6.92 16.37
CA PHE A 179 -1.09 6.47 15.03
C PHE A 179 -2.60 6.25 14.84
N ARG A 180 -3.23 5.54 15.77
CA ARG A 180 -4.67 5.29 15.72
C ARG A 180 -5.50 6.58 15.74
N LYS A 181 -5.14 7.55 16.61
CA LYS A 181 -5.81 8.87 16.68
C LYS A 181 -5.71 9.66 15.37
N LEU A 182 -4.61 9.53 14.62
CA LEU A 182 -4.44 10.23 13.35
C LEU A 182 -5.47 9.73 12.33
N PHE A 183 -5.67 8.41 12.25
CA PHE A 183 -6.58 7.80 11.27
C PHE A 183 -8.05 7.76 11.71
N GLU A 184 -8.35 7.94 13.00
CA GLU A 184 -9.73 8.12 13.50
C GLU A 184 -10.32 9.49 13.11
N LYS A 185 -9.46 10.47 12.75
CA LYS A 185 -9.90 11.82 12.33
C LYS A 185 -10.22 11.94 10.83
N ILE A 186 -9.98 10.89 10.04
CA ILE A 186 -10.15 10.84 8.58
C ILE A 186 -11.38 10.00 8.21
#